data_d6a4eee217d73081340479f521bb5ae1
#
_entry.id   d6a4eee217d73081340479f521bb5ae1
#
_cell.length_a   1.000
_cell.length_b   1.000
_cell.length_c   1.000
_cell.angle_alpha   90.00
_cell.angle_beta   90.00
_cell.angle_gamma   90.00
#
_symmetry.space_group_name_H-M   'P 1'
#
loop_
_entity.id
_entity.type
_entity.pdbx_description
1 polymer ?
#
loop_
_entity_poly.entity_id
_entity_poly.type
_entity_poly.pdbx_seq_one_letter_code
_entity_poly.pdbx_strand_id
1 'polypeptide(L)'
;MGSYDRGIPAIARHYTTIEKGSSPRDRHGNRLIDTSLSEYERYIPSYYTSEIYLYTASPKKLLTITYPTGGYTEFHCDHNQFCDRSGINRYISSYRIRDIRAFDRDSMLLKQTHYEYGANESGNGIIRHEPDTSEEQGNCHTLQTIVYYETYNGATTNTLRLRCRTYYPHTTYRTNYDDGSHVQYDEVAEYQSAGGTLSGKTVYKYDLTNRHARPVREVFAYPNAPYPVEGDTWYLGQLDSVVQYKYDGGRFDWVARRAYTYNRYDASERIFCARVWASAVGYLLGGSQQIDDGHTFEYSYNGITPGCMQLSEEVIEQREDDGRILRRRTNYYYDTNPYTASRKETTYADGRTVTERTLYAEDYLPSSVQTMLDRNLLSLPLERVVYTDETVTHGDTFHYDLYGRPDSLSTLASLDLSPASFRFSNRSSTGGKGAYTPDTHYIGRASLRYDADGNICEVQAVGQPPICYLWGYKGQYLVAEIRNAAYDEVTTALGAATVERIRTSVVLSEGDLAALDGLRTSRKEWHVTTATYIPLVGMASMTDPSGRETTYEYNAHNHLMRVRDHKGKVVNEYEYSFDQ
;
A
#
# COMPACT_ATOMS: atom_id res chain seq x y z
N MET A 1 -27.64 -1.63 10.88
CA MET A 1 -27.85 -2.38 9.64
C MET A 1 -29.11 -1.85 8.99
N GLY A 2 -28.97 -0.70 8.39
CA GLY A 2 -30.03 -0.03 7.69
C GLY A 2 -30.19 -0.57 6.28
N SER A 3 -31.38 -0.66 5.86
CA SER A 3 -32.03 -1.17 4.68
C SER A 3 -31.46 -0.81 3.30
N TYR A 4 -30.18 -0.65 3.12
CA TYR A 4 -29.58 -0.27 1.83
C TYR A 4 -29.47 -1.41 0.83
N ASP A 5 -29.59 -2.65 1.28
CA ASP A 5 -29.59 -3.83 0.41
C ASP A 5 -30.94 -4.13 -0.24
N ARG A 6 -31.96 -3.30 0.04
CA ARG A 6 -33.27 -3.45 -0.58
C ARG A 6 -33.43 -2.54 -1.76
N GLY A 7 -32.79 -2.85 -2.84
CA GLY A 7 -33.45 -2.40 -3.99
C GLY A 7 -32.76 -1.57 -5.01
N ILE A 8 -31.50 -1.78 -5.20
CA ILE A 8 -31.05 -1.61 -6.56
C ILE A 8 -31.41 -2.95 -7.22
N PRO A 9 -32.53 -3.03 -7.94
CA PRO A 9 -32.84 -4.28 -8.64
C PRO A 9 -31.65 -4.58 -9.54
N ALA A 10 -31.31 -5.86 -9.67
CA ALA A 10 -30.33 -6.30 -10.64
C ALA A 10 -30.60 -5.76 -12.06
N ILE A 11 -31.82 -5.30 -12.29
CA ILE A 11 -32.33 -4.59 -13.46
C ILE A 11 -31.66 -3.21 -13.67
N ALA A 12 -31.24 -2.50 -12.63
CA ALA A 12 -30.56 -1.20 -12.78
C ALA A 12 -29.18 -1.27 -13.44
N ARG A 13 -28.68 -2.46 -13.68
CA ARG A 13 -27.37 -2.66 -14.31
C ARG A 13 -27.32 -2.35 -15.82
N HIS A 14 -28.48 -2.24 -16.49
CA HIS A 14 -28.54 -2.02 -17.94
C HIS A 14 -29.82 -1.25 -18.34
N TYR A 15 -29.91 0.02 -18.03
CA TYR A 15 -30.96 0.85 -18.59
C TYR A 15 -30.48 1.55 -19.86
N THR A 16 -31.15 1.25 -20.97
CA THR A 16 -31.00 2.00 -22.20
C THR A 16 -32.21 2.89 -22.34
N THR A 17 -32.05 4.20 -22.20
CA THR A 17 -33.10 5.16 -22.48
C THR A 17 -32.99 5.66 -23.93
N ILE A 18 -34.09 5.80 -24.61
CA ILE A 18 -34.14 6.32 -25.96
C ILE A 18 -34.65 7.76 -25.89
N GLU A 19 -33.79 8.73 -26.24
CA GLU A 19 -34.14 10.14 -26.19
C GLU A 19 -35.15 10.52 -27.28
N LYS A 20 -36.12 11.35 -26.89
CA LYS A 20 -37.12 11.97 -27.78
C LYS A 20 -36.44 12.95 -28.73
N GLY A 21 -36.08 12.53 -29.93
CA GLY A 21 -35.62 13.46 -30.96
C GLY A 21 -36.31 13.28 -32.31
N SER A 22 -36.64 12.08 -32.64
CA SER A 22 -37.43 11.71 -33.80
C SER A 22 -38.24 10.47 -33.42
N SER A 23 -39.53 10.52 -33.49
CA SER A 23 -40.35 9.32 -33.35
C SER A 23 -40.14 8.48 -34.59
N PRO A 24 -39.32 7.41 -34.55
CA PRO A 24 -39.15 6.54 -35.68
C PRO A 24 -40.52 5.90 -35.97
N ARG A 25 -40.91 5.96 -37.20
CA ARG A 25 -42.15 5.32 -37.67
C ARG A 25 -41.78 4.21 -38.62
N ASP A 26 -42.49 3.10 -38.57
CA ASP A 26 -42.38 2.07 -39.56
C ASP A 26 -42.91 2.58 -40.91
N ARG A 27 -42.80 1.78 -41.95
CA ARG A 27 -43.29 2.09 -43.32
C ARG A 27 -44.81 2.29 -43.38
N HIS A 28 -45.55 1.94 -42.28
CA HIS A 28 -46.99 2.10 -42.15
C HIS A 28 -47.35 3.31 -41.26
N GLY A 29 -46.32 4.10 -40.84
CA GLY A 29 -46.53 5.29 -40.00
C GLY A 29 -46.72 5.01 -38.51
N ASN A 30 -46.59 3.75 -38.06
CA ASN A 30 -46.66 3.40 -36.64
C ASN A 30 -45.39 3.79 -35.92
N ARG A 31 -45.51 4.24 -34.67
CA ARG A 31 -44.32 4.50 -33.83
C ARG A 31 -43.61 3.18 -33.52
N LEU A 32 -42.35 3.09 -33.86
CA LEU A 32 -41.52 1.93 -33.57
C LEU A 32 -41.11 1.82 -32.10
N ILE A 33 -41.36 2.87 -31.32
CA ILE A 33 -40.99 2.96 -29.93
C ILE A 33 -42.11 3.60 -29.14
N ASP A 34 -42.52 2.93 -28.07
CA ASP A 34 -43.47 3.49 -27.11
C ASP A 34 -42.79 4.60 -26.31
N THR A 35 -43.30 5.81 -26.42
CA THR A 35 -42.75 7.03 -25.80
C THR A 35 -43.24 7.26 -24.36
N SER A 36 -43.89 6.28 -23.74
CA SER A 36 -44.24 6.33 -22.31
C SER A 36 -43.04 6.14 -21.35
N LEU A 37 -41.85 6.32 -21.83
CA LEU A 37 -40.58 6.24 -21.08
C LEU A 37 -40.40 7.31 -19.99
N SER A 38 -41.35 8.25 -19.84
CA SER A 38 -41.34 9.23 -18.76
C SER A 38 -41.41 8.62 -17.35
N GLU A 39 -41.86 7.38 -17.23
CA GLU A 39 -41.84 6.66 -15.94
C GLU A 39 -40.46 6.13 -15.56
N TYR A 40 -39.64 5.75 -16.51
CA TYR A 40 -38.27 5.27 -16.22
C TYR A 40 -37.32 6.40 -15.87
N GLU A 41 -37.49 7.59 -16.43
CA GLU A 41 -36.69 8.77 -16.03
C GLU A 41 -36.95 9.20 -14.59
N ARG A 42 -38.15 8.89 -14.03
CA ARG A 42 -38.47 9.14 -12.61
C ARG A 42 -37.82 8.19 -11.64
N TYR A 43 -37.34 7.05 -12.11
CA TYR A 43 -36.70 6.00 -11.30
C TYR A 43 -35.18 5.95 -11.44
N ILE A 44 -34.58 6.80 -12.26
CA ILE A 44 -33.14 7.03 -12.18
C ILE A 44 -32.97 8.03 -11.04
N PRO A 45 -32.69 7.56 -9.82
CA PRO A 45 -32.62 8.49 -8.71
C PRO A 45 -31.43 9.41 -8.95
N SER A 46 -31.50 10.55 -8.36
CA SER A 46 -30.36 11.38 -7.96
C SER A 46 -29.25 10.62 -7.23
N TYR A 47 -29.26 9.30 -7.29
CA TYR A 47 -28.32 8.34 -6.70
C TYR A 47 -26.88 8.55 -7.18
N TYR A 48 -26.72 9.08 -8.37
CA TYR A 48 -25.39 9.28 -8.96
C TYR A 48 -24.67 10.53 -8.46
N THR A 49 -25.40 11.49 -7.96
CA THR A 49 -24.79 12.60 -7.22
C THR A 49 -24.30 12.14 -5.85
N SER A 50 -24.70 10.95 -5.46
CA SER A 50 -24.56 10.46 -4.11
C SER A 50 -23.27 9.70 -3.84
N GLU A 51 -22.61 9.10 -4.81
CA GLU A 51 -21.38 8.33 -4.53
C GLU A 51 -20.22 9.20 -4.01
N ILE A 52 -20.19 10.47 -4.35
CA ILE A 52 -19.12 11.38 -3.90
C ILE A 52 -19.63 12.38 -2.87
N TYR A 53 -20.91 12.78 -2.94
CA TYR A 53 -21.51 13.76 -2.04
C TYR A 53 -22.31 13.15 -0.89
N LEU A 54 -22.31 11.83 -0.73
CA LEU A 54 -23.21 11.21 0.22
C LEU A 54 -22.72 11.19 1.65
N TYR A 55 -23.54 11.82 2.42
CA TYR A 55 -23.64 11.79 3.86
C TYR A 55 -24.24 10.50 4.45
N THR A 56 -24.48 9.45 3.66
CA THR A 56 -25.42 8.39 4.08
C THR A 56 -24.82 7.18 4.75
N ALA A 57 -23.51 7.03 4.76
CA ALA A 57 -22.86 6.00 5.59
C ALA A 57 -21.56 6.55 6.13
N SER A 58 -21.64 7.29 7.22
CA SER A 58 -20.43 7.61 7.99
C SER A 58 -19.78 6.30 8.41
N PRO A 59 -18.59 5.96 7.92
CA PRO A 59 -17.88 4.80 8.44
C PRO A 59 -17.67 5.01 9.93
N LYS A 60 -17.78 3.94 10.71
CA LYS A 60 -17.47 4.01 12.14
C LYS A 60 -16.04 4.49 12.29
N LYS A 61 -15.84 5.53 13.09
CA LYS A 61 -14.52 6.10 13.38
C LYS A 61 -14.17 5.89 14.85
N LEU A 62 -12.91 5.66 15.13
CA LEU A 62 -12.39 5.61 16.48
C LEU A 62 -12.39 7.03 17.06
N LEU A 63 -13.03 7.22 18.21
CA LEU A 63 -13.10 8.52 18.88
C LEU A 63 -12.13 8.62 20.05
N THR A 64 -11.99 7.54 20.84
CA THR A 64 -11.21 7.57 22.07
C THR A 64 -10.56 6.23 22.33
N ILE A 65 -9.32 6.26 22.84
CA ILE A 65 -8.62 5.12 23.43
C ILE A 65 -8.28 5.48 24.87
N THR A 66 -8.79 4.71 25.81
CA THR A 66 -8.43 4.84 27.24
C THR A 66 -7.37 3.80 27.60
N TYR A 67 -6.32 4.24 28.27
CA TYR A 67 -5.18 3.40 28.65
C TYR A 67 -5.32 2.86 30.09
N PRO A 68 -4.66 1.76 30.42
CA PRO A 68 -4.71 1.18 31.77
C PRO A 68 -4.22 2.11 32.87
N THR A 69 -3.40 3.09 32.55
CA THR A 69 -2.90 4.13 33.46
C THR A 69 -3.96 5.18 33.82
N GLY A 70 -5.14 5.10 33.18
CA GLY A 70 -6.25 6.04 33.34
C GLY A 70 -6.18 7.24 32.40
N GLY A 71 -5.07 7.46 31.69
CA GLY A 71 -5.01 8.47 30.62
C GLY A 71 -5.74 8.01 29.37
N TYR A 72 -6.05 8.94 28.46
CA TYR A 72 -6.77 8.63 27.22
C TYR A 72 -6.35 9.53 26.07
N THR A 73 -6.62 9.06 24.85
CA THR A 73 -6.40 9.82 23.61
C THR A 73 -7.71 9.96 22.85
N GLU A 74 -8.03 11.18 22.46
CA GLU A 74 -9.18 11.51 21.62
C GLU A 74 -8.76 11.78 20.17
N PHE A 75 -9.63 11.39 19.22
CA PHE A 75 -9.47 11.60 17.80
C PHE A 75 -10.63 12.41 17.25
N HIS A 76 -10.34 13.59 16.73
CA HIS A 76 -11.33 14.46 16.12
C HIS A 76 -11.10 14.48 14.62
N CYS A 77 -12.16 14.22 13.86
CA CYS A 77 -12.09 14.11 12.41
C CYS A 77 -13.01 15.13 11.75
N ASP A 78 -12.57 15.65 10.61
CA ASP A 78 -13.39 16.43 9.69
C ASP A 78 -13.62 15.64 8.40
N HIS A 79 -14.62 16.06 7.61
CA HIS A 79 -14.79 15.53 6.27
C HIS A 79 -13.66 15.98 5.35
N ASN A 80 -13.28 15.12 4.41
CA ASN A 80 -12.41 15.53 3.32
C ASN A 80 -13.12 16.58 2.47
N GLN A 81 -12.36 17.55 1.98
CA GLN A 81 -12.85 18.73 1.27
C GLN A 81 -12.03 19.00 0.03
N PHE A 82 -12.67 19.51 -1.01
CA PHE A 82 -12.03 20.03 -2.21
C PHE A 82 -12.78 21.26 -2.73
N CYS A 83 -12.14 22.07 -3.57
CA CYS A 83 -12.75 23.18 -4.25
C CYS A 83 -13.19 22.75 -5.66
N ASP A 84 -14.47 22.88 -6.00
CA ASP A 84 -14.99 22.54 -7.32
C ASP A 84 -14.59 23.58 -8.38
N ARG A 85 -14.87 23.27 -9.66
CA ARG A 85 -14.57 24.17 -10.79
C ARG A 85 -15.26 25.53 -10.71
N SER A 86 -16.33 25.64 -9.91
CA SER A 86 -17.05 26.88 -9.66
C SER A 86 -16.45 27.69 -8.50
N GLY A 87 -15.39 27.21 -7.86
CA GLY A 87 -14.78 27.85 -6.70
C GLY A 87 -15.53 27.59 -5.38
N ILE A 88 -16.41 26.61 -5.34
CA ILE A 88 -17.21 26.27 -4.15
C ILE A 88 -16.55 25.09 -3.43
N ASN A 89 -16.39 25.20 -2.10
CA ASN A 89 -15.91 24.10 -1.27
C ASN A 89 -16.95 23.01 -1.17
N ARG A 90 -16.54 21.78 -1.48
CA ARG A 90 -17.36 20.57 -1.41
C ARG A 90 -16.78 19.58 -0.42
N TYR A 91 -17.64 18.86 0.28
CA TYR A 91 -17.27 17.82 1.24
C TYR A 91 -17.63 16.46 0.66
N ILE A 92 -16.81 15.46 1.00
CA ILE A 92 -17.05 14.06 0.65
C ILE A 92 -17.24 13.22 1.91
N SER A 93 -17.83 12.04 1.77
CA SER A 93 -18.17 11.15 2.90
C SER A 93 -16.99 10.54 3.63
N SER A 94 -15.77 10.66 3.10
CA SER A 94 -14.56 10.21 3.79
C SER A 94 -14.06 11.24 4.81
N TYR A 95 -13.29 10.76 5.79
CA TYR A 95 -12.79 11.57 6.89
C TYR A 95 -11.29 11.76 6.83
N ARG A 96 -10.83 12.86 7.41
CA ARG A 96 -9.44 13.18 7.72
C ARG A 96 -9.31 13.52 9.19
N ILE A 97 -8.16 13.23 9.79
CA ILE A 97 -7.88 13.63 11.18
C ILE A 97 -7.69 15.13 11.23
N ARG A 98 -8.35 15.80 12.17
CA ARG A 98 -8.12 17.21 12.50
C ARG A 98 -7.29 17.36 13.76
N ASP A 99 -7.66 16.68 14.86
CA ASP A 99 -6.94 16.75 16.12
C ASP A 99 -6.72 15.35 16.70
N ILE A 100 -5.56 15.16 17.31
CA ILE A 100 -5.26 14.04 18.24
C ILE A 100 -4.88 14.67 19.55
N ARG A 101 -5.63 14.36 20.63
CA ARG A 101 -5.44 14.95 21.96
C ARG A 101 -5.17 13.86 22.97
N ALA A 102 -4.05 13.93 23.68
CA ALA A 102 -3.69 13.00 24.73
C ALA A 102 -3.86 13.67 26.10
N PHE A 103 -4.54 12.97 27.00
CA PHE A 103 -4.87 13.43 28.34
C PHE A 103 -4.29 12.47 29.37
N ASP A 104 -3.96 13.00 30.54
CA ASP A 104 -3.66 12.18 31.69
C ASP A 104 -4.94 11.65 32.38
N ARG A 105 -4.74 10.95 33.50
CA ARG A 105 -5.82 10.39 34.33
C ARG A 105 -6.78 11.46 34.90
N ASP A 106 -6.27 12.65 35.13
CA ASP A 106 -7.04 13.77 35.69
C ASP A 106 -7.64 14.67 34.59
N SER A 107 -7.67 14.17 33.36
CA SER A 107 -8.16 14.88 32.16
C SER A 107 -7.39 16.18 31.85
N MET A 108 -6.12 16.25 32.27
CA MET A 108 -5.26 17.35 31.86
C MET A 108 -4.67 17.06 30.48
N LEU A 109 -4.77 18.01 29.58
CA LEU A 109 -4.21 17.90 28.23
C LEU A 109 -2.68 17.88 28.30
N LEU A 110 -2.08 16.74 27.94
CA LEU A 110 -0.63 16.55 27.88
C LEU A 110 -0.04 16.97 26.54
N LYS A 111 -0.69 16.51 25.45
CA LYS A 111 -0.23 16.74 24.09
C LYS A 111 -1.43 16.90 23.15
N GLN A 112 -1.31 17.82 22.22
CA GLN A 112 -2.23 17.91 21.09
C GLN A 112 -1.42 17.99 19.79
N THR A 113 -1.87 17.22 18.78
CA THR A 113 -1.45 17.34 17.40
C THR A 113 -2.66 17.82 16.61
N HIS A 114 -2.52 18.95 15.94
CA HIS A 114 -3.57 19.55 15.09
C HIS A 114 -3.09 19.58 13.65
N TYR A 115 -3.96 19.18 12.71
CA TYR A 115 -3.65 19.11 11.28
C TYR A 115 -4.46 20.12 10.49
N GLU A 116 -3.75 20.89 9.65
CA GLU A 116 -4.31 21.73 8.62
C GLU A 116 -3.92 21.19 7.24
N TYR A 117 -4.84 21.26 6.30
CA TYR A 117 -4.73 20.60 5.02
C TYR A 117 -4.82 21.55 3.84
N GLY A 118 -4.19 21.16 2.71
CA GLY A 118 -4.19 21.92 1.45
C GLY A 118 -3.24 23.09 1.45
N ALA A 119 -2.86 23.53 0.26
CA ALA A 119 -1.92 24.64 0.08
C ALA A 119 -2.32 25.89 0.90
N ASN A 120 -1.38 26.41 1.68
CA ASN A 120 -1.60 27.52 2.60
C ASN A 120 -2.74 27.28 3.61
N GLU A 121 -2.94 26.06 4.06
CA GLU A 121 -3.95 25.70 5.06
C GLU A 121 -5.38 26.00 4.60
N SER A 122 -5.65 25.89 3.29
CA SER A 122 -6.95 26.22 2.67
C SER A 122 -8.07 25.25 3.04
N GLY A 123 -7.75 24.10 3.60
CA GLY A 123 -8.67 23.00 3.86
C GLY A 123 -8.99 22.16 2.60
N ASN A 124 -8.61 22.60 1.41
CA ASN A 124 -8.96 21.97 0.16
C ASN A 124 -7.85 21.03 -0.34
N GLY A 125 -8.24 19.81 -0.68
CA GLY A 125 -7.39 18.88 -1.40
C GLY A 125 -7.69 18.89 -2.89
N ILE A 126 -7.00 18.03 -3.61
CA ILE A 126 -7.10 17.83 -5.04
C ILE A 126 -7.88 16.55 -5.28
N ILE A 127 -8.94 16.63 -6.07
CA ILE A 127 -9.73 15.49 -6.51
C ILE A 127 -9.26 15.07 -7.90
N ARG A 128 -9.16 13.76 -8.13
CA ARG A 128 -8.71 13.23 -9.42
C ARG A 128 -9.69 13.53 -10.55
N HIS A 129 -10.96 13.25 -10.30
CA HIS A 129 -12.07 13.52 -11.22
C HIS A 129 -13.20 14.17 -10.45
N GLU A 130 -13.51 15.40 -10.80
CA GLU A 130 -14.68 16.06 -10.28
C GLU A 130 -15.94 15.39 -10.85
N PRO A 131 -16.89 14.97 -10.00
CA PRO A 131 -18.14 14.41 -10.47
C PRO A 131 -18.89 15.43 -11.30
N ASP A 132 -19.18 15.08 -12.51
CA ASP A 132 -20.03 15.89 -13.35
C ASP A 132 -21.49 15.44 -13.16
N THR A 133 -22.31 16.35 -12.68
CA THR A 133 -23.74 16.13 -12.44
C THR A 133 -24.60 16.44 -13.66
N SER A 134 -23.99 16.94 -14.75
CA SER A 134 -24.74 17.20 -15.98
C SER A 134 -25.21 15.88 -16.60
N GLU A 135 -26.43 15.86 -17.11
CA GLU A 135 -27.00 14.68 -17.75
C GLU A 135 -26.20 14.21 -18.98
N GLU A 136 -25.46 15.11 -19.62
CA GLU A 136 -24.69 14.83 -20.83
C GLU A 136 -23.26 14.36 -20.55
N GLN A 137 -22.71 14.69 -19.37
CA GLN A 137 -21.32 14.44 -19.00
C GLN A 137 -21.17 13.66 -17.69
N GLY A 138 -22.27 13.14 -17.13
CA GLY A 138 -22.23 12.43 -15.85
C GLY A 138 -21.35 11.20 -15.87
N ASN A 139 -20.61 10.98 -14.79
CA ASN A 139 -19.64 9.90 -14.65
C ASN A 139 -20.24 8.49 -14.64
N CYS A 140 -21.56 8.38 -14.60
CA CYS A 140 -22.26 7.11 -14.41
C CYS A 140 -23.06 6.66 -15.63
N HIS A 141 -22.87 7.30 -16.78
CA HIS A 141 -23.52 6.86 -18.00
C HIS A 141 -22.65 7.04 -19.24
N THR A 142 -22.99 6.31 -20.27
CA THR A 142 -22.44 6.48 -21.61
C THR A 142 -23.55 6.84 -22.59
N LEU A 143 -23.26 7.68 -23.56
CA LEU A 143 -24.16 8.08 -24.62
C LEU A 143 -23.70 7.50 -25.94
N GLN A 144 -24.55 6.74 -26.61
CA GLN A 144 -24.28 6.15 -27.92
C GLN A 144 -25.31 6.60 -28.94
N THR A 145 -24.84 6.95 -30.12
CA THR A 145 -25.73 7.15 -31.29
C THR A 145 -25.63 5.93 -32.20
N ILE A 146 -26.72 5.21 -32.32
CA ILE A 146 -26.83 4.05 -33.21
C ILE A 146 -27.53 4.53 -34.47
N VAL A 147 -26.94 4.24 -35.62
CA VAL A 147 -27.50 4.61 -36.91
C VAL A 147 -27.87 3.33 -37.68
N TYR A 148 -29.14 3.16 -37.95
CA TYR A 148 -29.65 2.07 -38.77
C TYR A 148 -29.91 2.57 -40.18
N TYR A 149 -29.51 1.79 -41.14
CA TYR A 149 -29.77 2.06 -42.56
C TYR A 149 -30.74 1.01 -43.09
N GLU A 150 -31.84 1.43 -43.63
CA GLU A 150 -32.73 0.56 -44.37
C GLU A 150 -32.40 0.70 -45.86
N THR A 151 -32.00 -0.39 -46.48
CA THR A 151 -31.66 -0.41 -47.91
C THR A 151 -32.70 -1.22 -48.69
N TYR A 152 -33.19 -0.64 -49.76
CA TYR A 152 -34.08 -1.31 -50.72
C TYR A 152 -33.47 -1.20 -52.09
N ASN A 153 -33.30 -2.34 -52.80
CA ASN A 153 -32.63 -2.44 -54.09
C ASN A 153 -31.27 -1.75 -54.15
N GLY A 154 -30.48 -1.86 -53.09
CA GLY A 154 -29.14 -1.27 -53.02
C GLY A 154 -29.10 0.25 -52.77
N ALA A 155 -30.24 0.90 -52.64
CA ALA A 155 -30.33 2.30 -52.28
C ALA A 155 -30.79 2.44 -50.82
N THR A 156 -30.14 3.31 -50.03
CA THR A 156 -30.56 3.62 -48.66
C THR A 156 -31.88 4.41 -48.73
N THR A 157 -32.96 3.78 -48.25
CA THR A 157 -34.31 4.37 -48.29
C THR A 157 -34.68 5.09 -47.01
N ASN A 158 -34.13 4.64 -45.88
CA ASN A 158 -34.35 5.25 -44.59
C ASN A 158 -33.09 5.21 -43.72
N THR A 159 -32.90 6.24 -42.91
CA THR A 159 -31.88 6.29 -41.87
C THR A 159 -32.55 6.57 -40.55
N LEU A 160 -32.43 5.63 -39.62
CA LEU A 160 -32.90 5.79 -38.27
C LEU A 160 -31.71 6.08 -37.36
N ARG A 161 -31.75 7.18 -36.66
CA ARG A 161 -30.75 7.51 -35.61
C ARG A 161 -31.40 7.36 -34.26
N LEU A 162 -30.82 6.48 -33.45
CA LEU A 162 -31.19 6.29 -32.05
C LEU A 162 -30.06 6.80 -31.16
N ARG A 163 -30.42 7.59 -30.16
CA ARG A 163 -29.50 7.93 -29.08
C ARG A 163 -29.82 7.07 -27.89
N CYS A 164 -28.88 6.21 -27.52
CA CYS A 164 -29.01 5.32 -26.36
C CYS A 164 -28.13 5.85 -25.23
N ARG A 165 -28.70 6.01 -24.06
CA ARG A 165 -27.98 6.33 -22.83
C ARG A 165 -27.98 5.11 -21.94
N THR A 166 -26.81 4.58 -21.64
CA THR A 166 -26.63 3.43 -20.75
C THR A 166 -26.13 3.93 -19.41
N TYR A 167 -26.87 3.66 -18.33
CA TYR A 167 -26.50 4.02 -16.97
C TYR A 167 -25.86 2.84 -16.26
N TYR A 168 -24.85 3.13 -15.45
CA TYR A 168 -24.11 2.16 -14.65
C TYR A 168 -24.35 2.43 -13.15
N PRO A 169 -24.35 1.40 -12.29
CA PRO A 169 -24.51 1.58 -10.84
C PRO A 169 -23.24 2.10 -10.17
N HIS A 170 -22.19 2.37 -10.92
CA HIS A 170 -20.91 2.89 -10.47
C HIS A 170 -20.40 3.91 -11.48
N THR A 171 -19.41 4.70 -11.09
CA THR A 171 -18.78 5.66 -11.99
C THR A 171 -18.13 4.95 -13.17
N THR A 172 -18.24 5.54 -14.36
CA THR A 172 -17.54 5.05 -15.58
C THR A 172 -16.06 5.47 -15.58
N TYR A 173 -15.68 6.38 -14.70
CA TYR A 173 -14.31 6.83 -14.46
C TYR A 173 -13.85 6.43 -13.06
N ARG A 174 -12.57 6.15 -12.93
CA ARG A 174 -11.98 5.96 -11.60
C ARG A 174 -11.90 7.28 -10.87
N THR A 175 -12.63 7.40 -9.77
CA THR A 175 -12.68 8.60 -8.95
C THR A 175 -11.61 8.61 -7.87
N ASN A 176 -11.08 7.43 -7.53
CA ASN A 176 -10.08 7.27 -6.50
C ASN A 176 -8.67 7.32 -7.07
N TYR A 177 -7.72 7.76 -6.26
CA TYR A 177 -6.30 7.57 -6.48
C TYR A 177 -5.92 6.09 -6.28
N ASP A 178 -4.69 5.71 -6.60
CA ASP A 178 -4.24 4.31 -6.49
C ASP A 178 -4.20 3.79 -5.04
N ASP A 179 -4.14 4.68 -4.05
CA ASP A 179 -4.27 4.39 -2.62
C ASP A 179 -5.72 4.23 -2.14
N GLY A 180 -6.69 4.40 -3.05
CA GLY A 180 -8.11 4.31 -2.75
C GLY A 180 -8.75 5.60 -2.24
N SER A 181 -8.01 6.68 -2.01
CA SER A 181 -8.58 7.96 -1.59
C SER A 181 -9.21 8.73 -2.74
N HIS A 182 -10.28 9.49 -2.47
CA HIS A 182 -10.92 10.36 -3.46
C HIS A 182 -10.24 11.73 -3.54
N VAL A 183 -9.66 12.18 -2.44
CA VAL A 183 -9.00 13.48 -2.30
C VAL A 183 -7.63 13.26 -1.71
N GLN A 184 -6.62 13.86 -2.33
CA GLN A 184 -5.27 13.95 -1.80
C GLN A 184 -4.93 15.42 -1.51
N TYR A 185 -4.02 15.63 -0.57
CA TYR A 185 -3.59 16.96 -0.16
C TYR A 185 -2.14 17.19 -0.58
N ASP A 186 -1.90 18.26 -1.31
CA ASP A 186 -0.57 18.69 -1.73
C ASP A 186 0.26 19.29 -0.60
N GLU A 187 -0.42 19.76 0.47
CA GLU A 187 0.23 20.26 1.67
C GLU A 187 -0.54 19.82 2.91
N VAL A 188 0.19 19.41 3.96
CA VAL A 188 -0.36 19.11 5.28
C VAL A 188 0.54 19.74 6.32
N ALA A 189 -0.03 20.60 7.16
CA ALA A 189 0.66 21.19 8.31
C ALA A 189 0.22 20.49 9.60
N GLU A 190 1.18 19.95 10.33
CA GLU A 190 1.02 19.30 11.61
C GLU A 190 1.53 20.20 12.73
N TYR A 191 0.63 20.74 13.54
CA TYR A 191 0.93 21.58 14.70
C TYR A 191 1.05 20.74 15.96
N GLN A 192 2.04 20.99 16.77
CA GLN A 192 2.27 20.28 18.03
C GLN A 192 2.21 21.22 19.22
N SER A 193 1.44 20.83 20.23
CA SER A 193 1.32 21.54 21.50
C SER A 193 1.55 20.60 22.67
N ALA A 194 2.18 21.08 23.74
CA ALA A 194 2.37 20.39 24.99
C ALA A 194 1.78 21.22 26.13
N GLY A 195 0.91 20.60 26.97
CA GLY A 195 0.24 21.32 28.07
C GLY A 195 -0.54 22.56 27.61
N GLY A 196 -1.11 22.54 26.39
CA GLY A 196 -1.82 23.67 25.80
C GLY A 196 -0.92 24.76 25.19
N THR A 197 0.41 24.62 25.27
CA THR A 197 1.36 25.60 24.69
C THR A 197 1.85 25.08 23.34
N LEU A 198 1.69 25.89 22.29
CA LEU A 198 2.18 25.58 20.95
C LEU A 198 3.72 25.53 20.95
N SER A 199 4.28 24.41 20.47
CA SER A 199 5.73 24.20 20.41
C SER A 199 6.32 24.34 19.01
N GLY A 200 5.54 24.02 17.98
CA GLY A 200 6.02 24.12 16.59
C GLY A 200 5.06 23.50 15.59
N LYS A 201 5.51 23.43 14.35
CA LYS A 201 4.79 22.71 13.29
C LYS A 201 5.73 22.02 12.33
N THR A 202 5.23 20.97 11.68
CA THR A 202 5.87 20.31 10.54
C THR A 202 4.97 20.44 9.32
N VAL A 203 5.52 20.90 8.20
CA VAL A 203 4.79 21.05 6.93
C VAL A 203 5.31 20.02 5.95
N TYR A 204 4.41 19.18 5.44
CA TYR A 204 4.67 18.17 4.42
C TYR A 204 4.10 18.67 3.10
N LYS A 205 4.90 18.59 2.01
CA LYS A 205 4.45 18.91 0.66
C LYS A 205 4.59 17.72 -0.26
N TYR A 206 3.57 17.50 -1.07
CA TYR A 206 3.49 16.37 -2.01
C TYR A 206 3.30 16.88 -3.44
N ASP A 207 3.96 16.23 -4.39
CA ASP A 207 3.74 16.52 -5.80
C ASP A 207 2.48 15.80 -6.31
N LEU A 208 1.37 16.50 -6.31
CA LEU A 208 0.12 16.09 -6.93
C LEU A 208 -0.09 16.79 -8.28
N THR A 209 0.83 17.67 -8.68
CA THR A 209 0.78 18.32 -9.98
C THR A 209 1.37 17.39 -11.03
N ASN A 210 0.85 17.45 -12.22
CA ASN A 210 1.30 16.65 -13.35
C ASN A 210 2.69 17.07 -13.89
N ARG A 211 3.64 17.50 -13.03
CA ARG A 211 5.00 17.87 -13.46
C ARG A 211 5.69 16.78 -14.28
N HIS A 212 5.36 15.53 -13.98
CA HIS A 212 5.89 14.36 -14.67
C HIS A 212 4.84 13.67 -15.57
N ALA A 213 3.63 14.24 -15.67
CA ALA A 213 2.59 13.67 -16.48
C ALA A 213 2.96 13.71 -17.97
N ARG A 214 2.86 12.58 -18.61
CA ARG A 214 2.62 12.60 -20.06
C ARG A 214 1.15 13.02 -20.25
N PRO A 215 0.83 13.85 -21.26
CA PRO A 215 -0.56 14.10 -21.58
C PRO A 215 -1.22 12.75 -21.83
N VAL A 216 -2.02 12.31 -20.87
CA VAL A 216 -2.86 11.16 -21.06
C VAL A 216 -3.85 11.57 -22.13
N ARG A 217 -3.73 10.98 -23.30
CA ARG A 217 -4.81 11.01 -24.24
C ARG A 217 -5.90 10.18 -23.59
N GLU A 218 -6.86 10.82 -22.97
CA GLU A 218 -8.11 10.18 -22.60
C GLU A 218 -8.72 9.65 -23.88
N VAL A 219 -8.34 8.45 -24.23
CA VAL A 219 -9.03 7.72 -25.30
C VAL A 219 -10.30 7.29 -24.61
N PHE A 220 -11.35 8.09 -24.77
CA PHE A 220 -12.71 7.62 -24.55
C PHE A 220 -12.83 6.36 -25.41
N ALA A 221 -12.60 5.22 -24.78
CA ALA A 221 -12.84 3.96 -25.42
C ALA A 221 -14.31 4.00 -25.86
N TYR A 222 -14.54 3.66 -27.10
CA TYR A 222 -15.80 3.58 -27.80
C TYR A 222 -17.02 3.41 -26.88
N PRO A 223 -18.20 3.93 -27.25
CA PRO A 223 -19.33 4.22 -26.39
C PRO A 223 -19.87 3.06 -25.54
N ASN A 224 -19.34 1.87 -25.68
CA ASN A 224 -19.80 0.68 -24.96
C ASN A 224 -18.78 0.11 -23.96
N ALA A 225 -17.61 0.75 -23.78
CA ALA A 225 -16.68 0.27 -22.78
C ALA A 225 -17.07 0.83 -21.39
N PRO A 226 -17.57 0.01 -20.47
CA PRO A 226 -17.97 0.46 -19.13
C PRO A 226 -16.78 0.79 -18.22
N TYR A 227 -15.57 0.84 -18.77
CA TYR A 227 -14.36 1.07 -18.00
C TYR A 227 -13.47 2.08 -18.72
N PRO A 228 -13.14 3.19 -18.08
CA PRO A 228 -12.23 4.17 -18.64
C PRO A 228 -10.85 3.57 -18.84
N VAL A 229 -10.17 4.04 -19.89
CA VAL A 229 -8.73 3.88 -20.01
C VAL A 229 -8.08 4.83 -19.01
N GLU A 230 -7.58 4.29 -17.92
CA GLU A 230 -6.93 5.11 -16.91
C GLU A 230 -5.51 5.44 -17.34
N GLY A 231 -5.16 6.71 -17.16
CA GLY A 231 -3.76 7.11 -17.21
C GLY A 231 -3.02 6.56 -16.01
N ASP A 232 -1.74 6.32 -16.20
CA ASP A 232 -0.83 5.96 -15.11
C ASP A 232 -0.85 7.06 -14.05
N THR A 233 -1.00 6.71 -12.76
CA THR A 233 -0.98 7.65 -11.63
C THR A 233 0.12 7.35 -10.61
N TRP A 234 0.91 6.30 -10.84
CA TRP A 234 2.00 5.88 -9.97
C TRP A 234 3.07 6.95 -9.72
N TYR A 235 3.11 8.00 -10.53
CA TYR A 235 4.02 9.14 -10.39
C TYR A 235 3.48 10.29 -9.52
N LEU A 236 2.22 10.23 -9.08
CA LEU A 236 1.61 11.26 -8.23
C LEU A 236 1.84 10.98 -6.75
N GLY A 237 1.80 12.03 -5.94
CA GLY A 237 1.86 11.93 -4.49
C GLY A 237 3.25 11.71 -3.92
N GLN A 238 4.31 11.97 -4.69
CA GLN A 238 5.67 11.92 -4.17
C GLN A 238 5.88 13.03 -3.13
N LEU A 239 6.56 12.69 -2.03
CA LEU A 239 6.92 13.67 -1.01
C LEU A 239 7.98 14.64 -1.56
N ASP A 240 7.61 15.91 -1.74
CA ASP A 240 8.49 16.96 -2.29
C ASP A 240 9.40 17.56 -1.21
N SER A 241 8.80 17.87 -0.05
CA SER A 241 9.57 18.43 1.06
C SER A 241 8.90 18.26 2.42
N VAL A 242 9.72 18.33 3.46
CA VAL A 242 9.30 18.37 4.87
C VAL A 242 10.03 19.53 5.53
N VAL A 243 9.29 20.45 6.14
CA VAL A 243 9.88 21.58 6.87
C VAL A 243 9.38 21.60 8.31
N GLN A 244 10.30 21.58 9.25
CA GLN A 244 10.03 21.67 10.67
C GLN A 244 10.27 23.10 11.18
N TYR A 245 9.33 23.59 11.94
CA TYR A 245 9.36 24.92 12.53
C TYR A 245 9.25 24.84 14.06
N LYS A 246 10.04 25.61 14.74
CA LYS A 246 9.88 25.93 16.15
C LYS A 246 8.99 27.17 16.27
N TYR A 247 8.07 27.15 17.23
CA TYR A 247 7.29 28.33 17.58
C TYR A 247 7.97 29.10 18.71
N ASP A 248 8.21 30.39 18.52
CA ASP A 248 8.80 31.28 19.51
C ASP A 248 8.22 32.68 19.36
N GLY A 249 7.66 33.23 20.45
CA GLY A 249 7.21 34.61 20.52
C GLY A 249 6.20 35.05 19.44
N GLY A 250 5.33 34.17 18.96
CA GLY A 250 4.34 34.47 17.92
C GLY A 250 4.82 34.21 16.49
N ARG A 251 6.01 33.64 16.33
CA ARG A 251 6.63 33.41 15.03
C ARG A 251 7.05 31.94 14.87
N PHE A 252 6.96 31.43 13.64
CA PHE A 252 7.51 30.14 13.25
C PHE A 252 8.86 30.32 12.57
N ASP A 253 9.92 29.84 13.20
CA ASP A 253 11.25 29.79 12.62
C ASP A 253 11.56 28.35 12.19
N TRP A 254 11.98 28.15 10.93
CA TRP A 254 12.35 26.82 10.48
C TRP A 254 13.65 26.37 11.16
N VAL A 255 13.66 25.09 11.58
CA VAL A 255 14.82 24.46 12.27
C VAL A 255 15.41 23.31 11.46
N ALA A 256 14.59 22.60 10.71
CA ALA A 256 15.05 21.56 9.82
C ALA A 256 14.17 21.50 8.57
N ARG A 257 14.79 21.12 7.43
CA ARG A 257 14.05 20.84 6.20
C ARG A 257 14.70 19.71 5.43
N ARG A 258 13.86 18.97 4.74
CA ARG A 258 14.25 17.93 3.79
C ARG A 258 13.58 18.23 2.46
N ALA A 259 14.32 18.10 1.38
CA ALA A 259 13.79 18.24 0.03
C ALA A 259 14.19 17.00 -0.77
N TYR A 260 13.30 16.57 -1.65
CA TYR A 260 13.45 15.36 -2.43
C TYR A 260 13.31 15.69 -3.92
N THR A 261 14.16 15.12 -4.74
CA THR A 261 14.08 15.23 -6.20
C THR A 261 13.95 13.86 -6.79
N TYR A 262 13.08 13.70 -7.77
CA TYR A 262 12.80 12.42 -8.40
C TYR A 262 13.01 12.50 -9.91
N ASN A 263 13.49 11.41 -10.48
CA ASN A 263 13.47 11.17 -11.91
C ASN A 263 12.36 10.17 -12.24
N ARG A 264 11.61 10.45 -13.28
CA ARG A 264 10.64 9.49 -13.80
C ARG A 264 11.35 8.46 -14.65
N TYR A 265 11.15 7.19 -14.35
CA TYR A 265 11.54 6.07 -15.18
C TYR A 265 10.30 5.38 -15.75
N ASP A 266 10.21 5.34 -17.08
CA ASP A 266 9.18 4.57 -17.80
C ASP A 266 9.84 3.30 -18.36
N ALA A 267 9.24 2.13 -18.09
CA ALA A 267 9.71 0.91 -18.69
C ALA A 267 9.56 0.94 -20.22
N SER A 268 10.50 0.34 -20.92
CA SER A 268 10.49 0.30 -22.40
C SER A 268 9.31 -0.49 -22.96
N GLU A 269 8.81 -1.47 -22.22
CA GLU A 269 7.71 -2.32 -22.62
C GLU A 269 6.41 -1.86 -21.98
N ARG A 270 5.38 -1.71 -22.80
CA ARG A 270 4.01 -1.46 -22.33
C ARG A 270 3.30 -2.79 -22.10
N ILE A 271 2.60 -2.89 -21.01
CA ILE A 271 1.71 -4.02 -20.74
C ILE A 271 0.40 -3.74 -21.46
N PHE A 272 0.03 -4.59 -22.41
CA PHE A 272 -1.23 -4.45 -23.13
C PHE A 272 -2.29 -5.34 -22.51
N CYS A 273 -3.42 -4.71 -22.16
CA CYS A 273 -4.64 -5.39 -21.75
C CYS A 273 -5.62 -5.36 -22.92
N ALA A 274 -5.99 -6.51 -23.46
CA ALA A 274 -7.08 -6.61 -24.41
C ALA A 274 -8.40 -6.69 -23.65
N ARG A 275 -9.36 -5.87 -24.05
CA ARG A 275 -10.76 -6.01 -23.64
C ARG A 275 -11.58 -6.45 -24.82
N VAL A 276 -12.36 -7.47 -24.62
CA VAL A 276 -13.28 -7.99 -25.62
C VAL A 276 -14.69 -7.90 -25.05
N TRP A 277 -15.59 -7.31 -25.80
CA TRP A 277 -17.02 -7.30 -25.45
C TRP A 277 -17.86 -7.69 -26.64
N ALA A 278 -18.97 -8.35 -26.38
CA ALA A 278 -19.96 -8.66 -27.37
C ALA A 278 -20.89 -7.46 -27.56
N SER A 279 -20.95 -6.96 -28.79
CA SER A 279 -21.95 -5.96 -29.18
C SER A 279 -23.04 -6.70 -29.96
N ALA A 280 -24.25 -6.70 -29.43
CA ALA A 280 -25.41 -7.20 -30.19
C ALA A 280 -25.83 -6.11 -31.19
N VAL A 281 -25.50 -6.30 -32.42
CA VAL A 281 -26.00 -5.45 -33.50
C VAL A 281 -27.21 -6.16 -34.12
N GLY A 282 -28.40 -5.72 -33.77
CA GLY A 282 -29.61 -6.16 -34.46
C GLY A 282 -29.70 -5.46 -35.79
N TYR A 283 -29.61 -6.19 -36.91
CA TYR A 283 -29.96 -5.70 -38.22
C TYR A 283 -31.42 -6.01 -38.51
N LEU A 284 -32.24 -4.98 -38.74
CA LEU A 284 -33.53 -5.16 -39.35
C LEU A 284 -33.32 -5.38 -40.85
N LEU A 285 -33.24 -6.62 -41.28
CA LEU A 285 -33.22 -6.96 -42.69
C LEU A 285 -34.64 -6.80 -43.24
N GLY A 286 -34.76 -5.94 -44.29
CA GLY A 286 -36.05 -5.61 -44.91
C GLY A 286 -36.82 -6.83 -45.39
N GLY A 287 -38.06 -6.97 -44.95
CA GLY A 287 -39.06 -7.84 -45.50
C GLY A 287 -39.33 -9.19 -44.86
N SER A 288 -38.44 -9.72 -44.08
CA SER A 288 -38.67 -10.82 -43.15
C SER A 288 -38.08 -10.43 -41.77
N GLN A 289 -38.86 -10.58 -40.74
CA GLN A 289 -38.45 -10.28 -39.34
C GLN A 289 -37.41 -11.29 -38.82
N GLN A 290 -36.31 -11.43 -39.50
CA GLN A 290 -35.14 -12.11 -38.97
C GLN A 290 -34.24 -11.04 -38.37
N ILE A 291 -34.25 -10.96 -37.06
CA ILE A 291 -33.15 -10.36 -36.31
C ILE A 291 -32.00 -11.33 -36.47
N ASP A 292 -31.01 -10.98 -37.28
CA ASP A 292 -29.76 -11.73 -37.30
C ASP A 292 -29.05 -11.39 -35.99
N ASP A 293 -28.99 -12.36 -35.06
CA ASP A 293 -28.23 -12.30 -33.81
C ASP A 293 -26.71 -12.32 -34.09
N GLY A 294 -26.27 -11.56 -35.06
CA GLY A 294 -24.87 -11.37 -35.35
C GLY A 294 -24.17 -10.73 -34.18
N HIS A 295 -23.59 -11.53 -33.31
CA HIS A 295 -22.69 -11.04 -32.28
C HIS A 295 -21.40 -10.53 -32.92
N THR A 296 -21.26 -9.23 -33.00
CA THR A 296 -19.96 -8.63 -33.30
C THR A 296 -19.17 -8.49 -32.01
N PHE A 297 -17.96 -8.98 -32.02
CA PHE A 297 -17.02 -8.76 -30.93
C PHE A 297 -16.22 -7.50 -31.23
N GLU A 298 -16.33 -6.53 -30.35
CA GLU A 298 -15.43 -5.38 -30.36
C GLU A 298 -14.32 -5.61 -29.36
N TYR A 299 -13.13 -5.13 -29.67
CA TYR A 299 -11.99 -5.22 -28.77
C TYR A 299 -11.23 -3.90 -28.74
N SER A 300 -10.71 -3.56 -27.59
CA SER A 300 -9.77 -2.45 -27.43
C SER A 300 -8.50 -2.92 -26.75
N TYR A 301 -7.38 -2.36 -27.16
CA TYR A 301 -6.11 -2.54 -26.51
C TYR A 301 -5.81 -1.31 -25.66
N ASN A 302 -5.66 -1.52 -24.36
CA ASN A 302 -5.18 -0.52 -23.43
C ASN A 302 -3.75 -0.85 -23.04
N GLY A 303 -2.85 0.10 -23.18
CA GLY A 303 -1.47 -0.07 -22.76
C GLY A 303 -1.24 0.67 -21.45
N ILE A 304 -0.81 -0.07 -20.43
CA ILE A 304 -0.26 0.50 -19.21
C ILE A 304 1.23 0.64 -19.41
N THR A 305 1.79 1.81 -19.15
CA THR A 305 3.24 2.02 -19.12
C THR A 305 3.72 1.83 -17.69
N PRO A 306 4.35 0.68 -17.37
CA PRO A 306 4.92 0.51 -16.05
C PRO A 306 6.09 1.47 -15.85
N GLY A 307 6.36 1.80 -14.60
CA GLY A 307 7.47 2.69 -14.27
C GLY A 307 7.57 2.92 -12.78
N CYS A 308 8.50 3.77 -12.41
CA CYS A 308 8.65 4.21 -11.02
C CYS A 308 9.19 5.65 -10.96
N MET A 309 8.98 6.28 -9.81
CA MET A 309 9.67 7.52 -9.47
C MET A 309 10.95 7.17 -8.72
N GLN A 310 12.07 7.42 -9.35
CA GLN A 310 13.40 7.20 -8.78
C GLN A 310 13.78 8.41 -7.94
N LEU A 311 13.97 8.25 -6.63
CA LEU A 311 14.56 9.29 -5.80
C LEU A 311 15.98 9.57 -6.27
N SER A 312 16.23 10.74 -6.84
CA SER A 312 17.56 11.10 -7.37
C SER A 312 18.40 11.90 -6.38
N GLU A 313 17.76 12.72 -5.56
CA GLU A 313 18.45 13.54 -4.56
C GLU A 313 17.60 13.71 -3.30
N GLU A 314 18.23 13.64 -2.14
CA GLU A 314 17.72 14.10 -0.85
C GLU A 314 18.65 15.15 -0.29
N VAL A 315 18.11 16.33 0.07
CA VAL A 315 18.84 17.39 0.76
C VAL A 315 18.24 17.58 2.14
N ILE A 316 19.06 17.44 3.19
CA ILE A 316 18.66 17.72 4.57
C ILE A 316 19.43 18.93 5.03
N GLU A 317 18.72 19.92 5.55
CA GLU A 317 19.29 21.12 6.15
C GLU A 317 18.78 21.26 7.59
N GLN A 318 19.71 21.49 8.51
CA GLN A 318 19.43 21.73 9.91
C GLN A 318 20.03 23.07 10.30
N ARG A 319 19.23 23.89 10.96
CA ARG A 319 19.67 25.18 11.45
C ARG A 319 20.08 25.06 12.92
N GLU A 320 21.32 25.40 13.20
CA GLU A 320 21.89 25.45 14.53
C GLU A 320 21.45 26.73 15.26
N ASP A 321 21.59 26.75 16.59
CA ASP A 321 21.21 27.90 17.44
C ASP A 321 22.04 29.16 17.12
N ASP A 322 23.25 29.01 16.62
CA ASP A 322 24.11 30.12 16.18
C ASP A 322 23.77 30.64 14.75
N GLY A 323 22.75 30.07 14.13
CA GLY A 323 22.25 30.41 12.79
C GLY A 323 22.98 29.71 11.64
N ARG A 324 24.02 28.90 11.90
CA ARG A 324 24.67 28.08 10.87
C ARG A 324 23.68 27.05 10.33
N ILE A 325 23.84 26.71 9.05
CA ILE A 325 23.06 25.67 8.39
C ILE A 325 23.98 24.50 8.10
N LEU A 326 23.71 23.37 8.74
CA LEU A 326 24.33 22.10 8.40
C LEU A 326 23.56 21.48 7.25
N ARG A 327 24.25 21.19 6.16
CA ARG A 327 23.65 20.58 4.96
C ARG A 327 24.23 19.20 4.72
N ARG A 328 23.36 18.25 4.46
CA ARG A 328 23.67 16.92 3.98
C ARG A 328 22.93 16.67 2.67
N ARG A 329 23.65 16.28 1.63
CA ARG A 329 23.09 15.92 0.33
C ARG A 329 23.35 14.47 0.06
N THR A 330 22.35 13.71 -0.34
CA THR A 330 22.48 12.32 -0.79
C THR A 330 21.98 12.22 -2.22
N ASN A 331 22.86 11.75 -3.11
CA ASN A 331 22.51 11.42 -4.50
C ASN A 331 22.30 9.90 -4.63
N TYR A 332 21.31 9.50 -5.41
CA TYR A 332 20.94 8.11 -5.65
C TYR A 332 21.13 7.76 -7.12
N TYR A 333 21.73 6.60 -7.38
CA TYR A 333 22.04 6.11 -8.73
C TYR A 333 21.46 4.71 -8.93
N TYR A 334 20.95 4.46 -10.13
CA TYR A 334 20.24 3.25 -10.54
C TYR A 334 20.99 2.63 -11.72
N ASP A 335 22.22 2.12 -11.48
CA ASP A 335 23.15 1.77 -12.54
C ASP A 335 22.71 0.53 -13.33
N THR A 336 22.13 -0.49 -12.68
CA THR A 336 21.78 -1.77 -13.29
C THR A 336 20.27 -2.01 -13.32
N ASN A 337 19.61 -1.81 -12.18
CA ASN A 337 18.17 -2.02 -12.03
C ASN A 337 17.47 -0.67 -11.81
N PRO A 338 16.47 -0.32 -12.62
CA PRO A 338 15.80 0.98 -12.50
C PRO A 338 14.91 1.10 -11.25
N TYR A 339 14.62 0.01 -10.57
CA TYR A 339 13.73 0.00 -9.39
C TYR A 339 14.49 0.02 -8.06
N THR A 340 15.81 -0.22 -8.07
CA THR A 340 16.63 -0.26 -6.87
C THR A 340 17.90 0.57 -7.03
N ALA A 341 18.14 1.47 -6.08
CA ALA A 341 19.37 2.26 -6.10
C ALA A 341 20.58 1.36 -5.81
N SER A 342 21.53 1.31 -6.74
CA SER A 342 22.78 0.55 -6.62
C SER A 342 23.88 1.33 -5.90
N ARG A 343 23.78 2.67 -5.86
CA ARG A 343 24.77 3.54 -5.24
C ARG A 343 24.10 4.76 -4.62
N LYS A 344 24.55 5.13 -3.41
CA LYS A 344 24.17 6.37 -2.71
C LYS A 344 25.44 7.11 -2.33
N GLU A 345 25.51 8.40 -2.65
CA GLU A 345 26.62 9.27 -2.29
C GLU A 345 26.14 10.39 -1.38
N THR A 346 26.57 10.37 -0.13
CA THR A 346 26.18 11.38 0.86
C THR A 346 27.35 12.31 1.14
N THR A 347 27.17 13.59 0.84
CA THR A 347 28.11 14.65 1.17
C THR A 347 27.64 15.40 2.40
N TYR A 348 28.49 15.48 3.41
CA TYR A 348 28.23 16.17 4.67
C TYR A 348 28.70 17.62 4.62
N ALA A 349 28.29 18.42 5.60
CA ALA A 349 28.62 19.85 5.71
C ALA A 349 30.13 20.10 5.86
N ASP A 350 30.90 19.15 6.40
CA ASP A 350 32.36 19.19 6.54
C ASP A 350 33.12 18.81 5.26
N GLY A 351 32.39 18.47 4.20
CA GLY A 351 32.95 18.04 2.92
C GLY A 351 33.24 16.54 2.83
N ARG A 352 33.11 15.77 3.91
CA ARG A 352 33.28 14.31 3.92
C ARG A 352 32.21 13.67 3.04
N THR A 353 32.61 12.67 2.28
CA THR A 353 31.72 11.88 1.42
C THR A 353 31.62 10.45 1.90
N VAL A 354 30.40 9.95 2.04
CA VAL A 354 30.10 8.54 2.32
C VAL A 354 29.37 7.95 1.12
N THR A 355 29.96 6.92 0.52
CA THR A 355 29.37 6.20 -0.60
C THR A 355 28.96 4.81 -0.15
N GLU A 356 27.69 4.48 -0.26
CA GLU A 356 27.13 3.13 -0.11
C GLU A 356 26.94 2.55 -1.52
N ARG A 357 27.50 1.37 -1.77
CA ARG A 357 27.29 0.61 -3.00
C ARG A 357 26.69 -0.74 -2.68
N THR A 358 25.61 -1.07 -3.37
CA THR A 358 24.88 -2.33 -3.23
C THR A 358 24.88 -3.07 -4.55
N LEU A 359 25.24 -4.34 -4.53
CA LEU A 359 25.23 -5.24 -5.67
C LEU A 359 24.03 -6.20 -5.57
N TYR A 360 23.36 -6.40 -6.69
CA TYR A 360 22.18 -7.24 -6.86
C TYR A 360 22.47 -8.37 -7.86
N ALA A 361 21.54 -9.32 -8.02
CA ALA A 361 21.73 -10.47 -8.90
C ALA A 361 22.16 -10.07 -10.34
N GLU A 362 21.63 -8.97 -10.87
CA GLU A 362 21.94 -8.49 -12.21
C GLU A 362 23.38 -7.94 -12.36
N ASP A 363 24.09 -7.72 -11.26
CA ASP A 363 25.47 -7.25 -11.26
C ASP A 363 26.50 -8.40 -11.41
N TYR A 364 26.05 -9.66 -11.44
CA TYR A 364 26.89 -10.85 -11.49
C TYR A 364 26.75 -11.60 -12.82
N LEU A 365 27.63 -12.58 -13.04
CA LEU A 365 27.45 -13.56 -14.10
C LEU A 365 26.21 -14.42 -13.80
N PRO A 366 25.27 -14.57 -14.76
CA PRO A 366 24.02 -15.32 -14.54
C PRO A 366 24.23 -16.71 -13.96
N SER A 367 25.27 -17.43 -14.39
CA SER A 367 25.55 -18.80 -13.91
C SER A 367 25.75 -18.92 -12.40
N SER A 368 26.17 -17.85 -11.72
CA SER A 368 26.37 -17.85 -10.26
C SER A 368 25.14 -17.44 -9.45
N VAL A 369 24.14 -16.84 -10.10
CA VAL A 369 22.93 -16.30 -9.46
C VAL A 369 21.64 -16.69 -10.22
N GLN A 370 21.74 -17.74 -11.05
CA GLN A 370 20.67 -18.15 -11.97
C GLN A 370 19.32 -18.34 -11.27
N THR A 371 19.33 -18.98 -10.10
CA THR A 371 18.08 -19.19 -9.32
C THR A 371 17.40 -17.88 -8.94
N MET A 372 18.16 -16.84 -8.61
CA MET A 372 17.60 -15.53 -8.28
C MET A 372 17.00 -14.86 -9.52
N LEU A 373 17.68 -14.95 -10.66
CA LEU A 373 17.20 -14.40 -11.94
C LEU A 373 15.92 -15.12 -12.40
N ASP A 374 15.91 -16.45 -12.39
CA ASP A 374 14.76 -17.26 -12.80
C ASP A 374 13.51 -17.01 -11.93
N ARG A 375 13.71 -16.64 -10.69
CA ARG A 375 12.65 -16.33 -9.72
C ARG A 375 12.33 -14.84 -9.63
N ASN A 376 12.96 -14.00 -10.45
CA ASN A 376 12.80 -12.55 -10.43
C ASN A 376 13.13 -11.89 -9.06
N LEU A 377 14.12 -12.43 -8.34
CA LEU A 377 14.59 -11.92 -7.04
C LEU A 377 15.64 -10.82 -7.25
N LEU A 378 15.29 -9.78 -7.97
CA LEU A 378 16.22 -8.77 -8.47
C LEU A 378 16.59 -7.68 -7.45
N SER A 379 15.75 -7.49 -6.43
CA SER A 379 15.91 -6.44 -5.41
C SER A 379 16.60 -6.92 -4.13
N LEU A 380 16.99 -8.20 -4.06
CA LEU A 380 17.72 -8.74 -2.90
C LEU A 380 19.20 -8.40 -3.00
N PRO A 381 19.78 -7.68 -2.01
CA PRO A 381 21.19 -7.32 -2.01
C PRO A 381 22.07 -8.55 -1.79
N LEU A 382 23.08 -8.75 -2.62
CA LEU A 382 24.10 -9.79 -2.43
C LEU A 382 25.35 -9.26 -1.71
N GLU A 383 25.69 -7.99 -1.93
CA GLU A 383 26.78 -7.32 -1.23
C GLU A 383 26.45 -5.84 -1.04
N ARG A 384 26.74 -5.30 0.12
CA ARG A 384 26.67 -3.87 0.42
C ARG A 384 28.00 -3.41 1.01
N VAL A 385 28.57 -2.36 0.44
CA VAL A 385 29.87 -1.81 0.88
C VAL A 385 29.73 -0.31 1.09
N VAL A 386 30.30 0.17 2.18
CA VAL A 386 30.32 1.59 2.54
C VAL A 386 31.76 2.09 2.51
N TYR A 387 31.95 3.19 1.82
CA TYR A 387 33.19 3.95 1.74
C TYR A 387 33.05 5.28 2.48
N THR A 388 34.08 5.68 3.18
CA THR A 388 34.22 7.04 3.69
C THR A 388 35.52 7.61 3.09
N ASP A 389 35.39 8.67 2.29
CA ASP A 389 36.51 9.29 1.59
C ASP A 389 37.43 8.27 0.91
N GLU A 390 36.85 7.38 0.11
CA GLU A 390 37.54 6.28 -0.62
C GLU A 390 38.03 5.10 0.24
N THR A 391 37.92 5.13 1.57
CA THR A 391 38.29 4.01 2.44
C THR A 391 37.08 3.13 2.71
N VAL A 392 37.19 1.81 2.58
CA VAL A 392 36.15 0.85 2.92
C VAL A 392 36.01 0.77 4.43
N THR A 393 34.87 1.22 4.95
CA THR A 393 34.61 1.30 6.40
C THR A 393 33.58 0.27 6.88
N HIS A 394 32.81 -0.30 5.98
CA HIS A 394 31.83 -1.34 6.29
C HIS A 394 31.52 -2.16 5.05
N GLY A 395 31.16 -3.43 5.25
CA GLY A 395 30.67 -4.28 4.18
C GLY A 395 29.92 -5.49 4.73
N ASP A 396 28.84 -5.83 4.06
CA ASP A 396 28.02 -7.02 4.32
C ASP A 396 27.86 -7.84 3.06
N THR A 397 27.84 -9.16 3.18
CA THR A 397 27.38 -10.06 2.12
C THR A 397 26.24 -10.92 2.63
N PHE A 398 25.29 -11.15 1.75
CA PHE A 398 24.08 -11.91 2.01
C PHE A 398 24.05 -13.14 1.13
N HIS A 399 23.73 -14.27 1.71
CA HIS A 399 23.45 -15.49 0.98
C HIS A 399 21.95 -15.85 1.15
N TYR A 400 21.36 -16.44 0.12
CA TYR A 400 19.96 -16.77 0.09
C TYR A 400 19.74 -18.22 -0.31
N ASP A 401 18.73 -18.84 0.28
CA ASP A 401 18.28 -20.16 -0.13
C ASP A 401 17.57 -20.14 -1.50
N LEU A 402 17.12 -21.29 -1.95
CA LEU A 402 16.40 -21.46 -3.21
C LEU A 402 15.09 -20.64 -3.31
N TYR A 403 14.57 -20.14 -2.19
CA TYR A 403 13.34 -19.36 -2.12
C TYR A 403 13.57 -17.85 -1.98
N GLY A 404 14.83 -17.41 -1.96
CA GLY A 404 15.21 -16.02 -1.75
C GLY A 404 15.15 -15.58 -0.28
N ARG A 405 15.18 -16.55 0.65
CA ARG A 405 15.24 -16.26 2.08
C ARG A 405 16.70 -16.18 2.52
N PRO A 406 17.11 -15.18 3.31
CA PRO A 406 18.49 -15.08 3.77
C PRO A 406 18.85 -16.27 4.66
N ASP A 407 19.86 -17.05 4.28
CA ASP A 407 20.34 -18.18 5.07
C ASP A 407 21.66 -17.89 5.79
N SER A 408 22.44 -16.92 5.32
CA SER A 408 23.63 -16.47 6.04
C SER A 408 23.97 -15.01 5.75
N LEU A 409 24.63 -14.40 6.72
CA LEU A 409 25.16 -13.04 6.69
C LEU A 409 26.64 -13.07 7.07
N SER A 410 27.46 -12.39 6.28
CA SER A 410 28.86 -12.13 6.64
C SER A 410 29.15 -10.63 6.62
N THR A 411 30.08 -10.18 7.46
CA THR A 411 30.53 -8.79 7.50
C THR A 411 32.04 -8.71 7.39
N LEU A 412 32.58 -7.58 6.95
CA LEU A 412 34.02 -7.36 6.93
C LEU A 412 34.58 -7.45 8.34
N ALA A 413 35.68 -8.21 8.47
CA ALA A 413 36.40 -8.38 9.74
C ALA A 413 37.30 -7.19 10.04
N SER A 414 37.84 -6.56 9.00
CA SER A 414 38.76 -5.43 9.08
C SER A 414 38.09 -4.19 8.55
N LEU A 415 38.23 -3.08 9.25
CA LEU A 415 37.79 -1.75 8.84
C LEU A 415 38.99 -1.00 8.25
N ASP A 416 38.73 0.08 7.53
CA ASP A 416 39.71 0.96 6.91
C ASP A 416 40.58 0.28 5.83
N LEU A 417 39.94 -0.60 5.05
CA LEU A 417 40.57 -1.22 3.91
C LEU A 417 40.73 -0.22 2.76
N SER A 418 41.93 -0.19 2.17
CA SER A 418 42.11 0.59 0.95
C SER A 418 41.38 -0.03 -0.23
N PRO A 419 40.95 0.74 -1.24
CA PRO A 419 40.32 0.19 -2.45
C PRO A 419 41.21 -0.83 -3.19
N ALA A 420 42.52 -0.77 -2.98
CA ALA A 420 43.48 -1.72 -3.58
C ALA A 420 43.50 -3.08 -2.85
N SER A 421 43.15 -3.10 -1.55
CA SER A 421 43.17 -4.32 -0.72
C SER A 421 41.77 -4.98 -0.64
N PHE A 422 40.71 -4.28 -1.05
CA PHE A 422 39.34 -4.80 -1.06
C PHE A 422 38.89 -5.15 -2.48
N ARG A 423 38.13 -6.23 -2.59
CA ARG A 423 37.58 -6.69 -3.86
C ARG A 423 36.07 -6.93 -3.75
N PHE A 424 35.29 -6.28 -4.60
CA PHE A 424 33.85 -6.60 -4.76
C PHE A 424 33.63 -8.05 -5.18
N SER A 425 32.58 -8.66 -4.66
CA SER A 425 32.27 -10.07 -4.89
C SER A 425 31.89 -10.40 -6.34
N ASN A 426 31.59 -9.40 -7.18
CA ASN A 426 31.26 -9.55 -8.60
C ASN A 426 32.47 -9.24 -9.54
N ARG A 427 33.64 -8.97 -9.02
CA ARG A 427 34.76 -8.52 -9.84
C ARG A 427 35.45 -9.68 -10.58
N SER A 428 35.40 -9.63 -11.91
CA SER A 428 36.16 -10.55 -12.77
C SER A 428 37.62 -10.18 -12.82
N SER A 429 38.50 -11.17 -12.98
CA SER A 429 39.94 -10.97 -13.22
C SER A 429 40.23 -10.33 -14.58
N THR A 430 39.29 -10.42 -15.52
CA THR A 430 39.43 -9.92 -16.92
C THR A 430 38.66 -8.62 -17.17
N GLY A 431 38.06 -8.04 -16.13
CA GLY A 431 37.12 -6.91 -16.28
C GLY A 431 35.69 -7.37 -16.59
N GLY A 432 34.72 -6.54 -16.25
CA GLY A 432 33.27 -6.86 -16.41
C GLY A 432 32.70 -7.65 -15.23
N LYS A 433 31.49 -8.21 -15.43
CA LYS A 433 30.78 -8.97 -14.38
C LYS A 433 31.48 -10.30 -14.10
N GLY A 434 31.66 -10.62 -12.81
CA GLY A 434 32.21 -11.87 -12.33
C GLY A 434 31.17 -12.79 -11.70
N ALA A 435 31.57 -14.01 -11.36
CA ALA A 435 30.75 -14.88 -10.51
C ALA A 435 30.77 -14.36 -9.06
N TYR A 436 29.70 -14.68 -8.30
CA TYR A 436 29.65 -14.33 -6.88
C TYR A 436 30.80 -14.96 -6.11
N THR A 437 31.76 -14.14 -5.67
CA THR A 437 32.96 -14.56 -4.96
C THR A 437 33.31 -13.50 -3.92
N PRO A 438 32.79 -13.61 -2.68
CA PRO A 438 33.09 -12.67 -1.61
C PRO A 438 34.56 -12.51 -1.33
N ASP A 439 34.98 -11.32 -0.92
CA ASP A 439 36.32 -11.03 -0.50
C ASP A 439 36.71 -11.86 0.75
N THR A 440 37.97 -12.20 0.89
CA THR A 440 38.49 -13.01 2.00
C THR A 440 38.43 -12.31 3.37
N HIS A 441 38.22 -11.00 3.39
CA HIS A 441 38.03 -10.24 4.63
C HIS A 441 36.62 -10.39 5.23
N TYR A 442 35.64 -10.99 4.49
CA TYR A 442 34.33 -11.27 5.06
C TYR A 442 34.40 -12.46 6.02
N ILE A 443 33.78 -12.28 7.19
CA ILE A 443 33.60 -13.33 8.19
C ILE A 443 32.12 -13.55 8.46
N GLY A 444 31.69 -14.81 8.59
CA GLY A 444 30.31 -15.16 8.93
C GLY A 444 29.90 -14.55 10.26
N ARG A 445 28.65 -14.07 10.33
CA ARG A 445 28.06 -13.47 11.54
C ARG A 445 26.86 -14.23 12.05
N ALA A 446 26.02 -14.69 11.15
CA ALA A 446 24.82 -15.43 11.50
C ALA A 446 24.43 -16.40 10.39
N SER A 447 23.78 -17.49 10.78
CA SER A 447 23.06 -18.38 9.88
C SER A 447 21.61 -18.54 10.34
N LEU A 448 20.73 -18.75 9.38
CA LEU A 448 19.28 -18.95 9.59
C LEU A 448 18.86 -20.27 8.94
N ARG A 449 17.97 -20.99 9.59
CA ARG A 449 17.33 -22.17 9.03
C ARG A 449 15.82 -21.97 9.00
N TYR A 450 15.20 -22.63 8.05
CA TYR A 450 13.76 -22.51 7.82
C TYR A 450 13.10 -23.88 7.91
N ASP A 451 11.87 -23.91 8.43
CA ASP A 451 11.03 -25.09 8.42
C ASP A 451 10.40 -25.33 7.03
N ALA A 452 9.56 -26.36 6.94
CA ALA A 452 8.91 -26.74 5.68
C ALA A 452 7.89 -25.70 5.17
N ASP A 453 7.36 -24.85 6.05
CA ASP A 453 6.42 -23.76 5.68
C ASP A 453 7.17 -22.47 5.32
N GLY A 454 8.49 -22.43 5.53
CA GLY A 454 9.32 -21.27 5.24
C GLY A 454 9.49 -20.30 6.40
N ASN A 455 9.12 -20.68 7.60
CA ASN A 455 9.33 -19.91 8.80
C ASN A 455 10.75 -20.15 9.35
N ILE A 456 11.35 -19.11 9.95
CA ILE A 456 12.63 -19.27 10.64
C ILE A 456 12.46 -20.25 11.79
N CYS A 457 13.18 -21.36 11.76
CA CYS A 457 13.18 -22.36 12.83
C CYS A 457 14.46 -22.32 13.67
N GLU A 458 15.54 -21.71 13.19
CA GLU A 458 16.77 -21.51 13.96
C GLU A 458 17.49 -20.23 13.52
N VAL A 459 18.03 -19.53 14.50
CA VAL A 459 19.00 -18.44 14.31
C VAL A 459 20.24 -18.75 15.11
N GLN A 460 21.39 -18.80 14.42
CA GLN A 460 22.71 -19.02 15.01
C GLN A 460 23.62 -17.83 14.74
N ALA A 461 23.79 -16.94 15.69
CA ALA A 461 24.82 -15.91 15.64
C ALA A 461 26.18 -16.47 16.06
N VAL A 462 27.24 -16.02 15.41
CA VAL A 462 28.61 -16.48 15.73
C VAL A 462 28.96 -16.04 17.16
N GLY A 463 29.40 -17.00 17.97
CA GLY A 463 29.77 -16.76 19.36
C GLY A 463 28.59 -16.62 20.34
N GLN A 464 27.36 -16.82 19.86
CA GLN A 464 26.17 -16.85 20.70
C GLN A 464 25.52 -18.24 20.65
N PRO A 465 24.82 -18.66 21.70
CA PRO A 465 24.02 -19.87 21.64
C PRO A 465 22.88 -19.77 20.60
N PRO A 466 22.47 -20.88 19.98
CA PRO A 466 21.38 -20.88 19.01
C PRO A 466 20.03 -20.57 19.66
N ILE A 467 19.11 -20.04 18.84
CA ILE A 467 17.73 -19.81 19.22
C ILE A 467 16.87 -20.64 18.27
N CYS A 468 16.08 -21.55 18.85
CA CYS A 468 15.12 -22.36 18.12
C CYS A 468 13.72 -21.73 18.20
N TYR A 469 13.01 -21.76 17.08
CA TYR A 469 11.62 -21.32 16.95
C TYR A 469 10.75 -22.47 16.48
N LEU A 470 9.65 -22.70 17.18
CA LEU A 470 8.63 -23.66 16.76
C LEU A 470 7.35 -22.91 16.38
N TRP A 471 6.82 -23.24 15.21
CA TRP A 471 5.62 -22.66 14.66
C TRP A 471 4.47 -23.66 14.75
N GLY A 472 3.27 -23.17 14.99
CA GLY A 472 2.04 -23.96 15.07
C GLY A 472 0.92 -23.32 14.26
N TYR A 473 -0.31 -23.84 14.44
CA TYR A 473 -1.50 -23.33 13.75
C TYR A 473 -1.30 -23.31 12.22
N LYS A 474 -0.82 -24.43 11.67
CA LYS A 474 -0.40 -24.56 10.25
C LYS A 474 0.74 -23.61 9.89
N GLY A 475 1.72 -23.46 10.75
CA GLY A 475 2.88 -22.60 10.52
C GLY A 475 2.60 -21.09 10.61
N GLN A 476 1.43 -20.67 11.11
CA GLN A 476 1.05 -19.25 11.11
C GLN A 476 1.47 -18.48 12.35
N TYR A 477 1.65 -19.14 13.50
CA TYR A 477 1.96 -18.49 14.75
C TYR A 477 3.17 -19.12 15.43
N LEU A 478 4.03 -18.27 16.01
CA LEU A 478 5.17 -18.70 16.80
C LEU A 478 4.68 -19.24 18.14
N VAL A 479 4.81 -20.54 18.39
CA VAL A 479 4.31 -21.19 19.59
C VAL A 479 5.39 -21.44 20.65
N ALA A 480 6.67 -21.47 20.25
CA ALA A 480 7.76 -21.52 21.19
C ALA A 480 9.03 -20.82 20.64
N GLU A 481 9.68 -20.03 21.52
CA GLU A 481 11.04 -19.54 21.38
C GLU A 481 11.90 -20.23 22.44
N ILE A 482 12.95 -20.94 22.01
CA ILE A 482 13.81 -21.71 22.89
C ILE A 482 15.23 -21.22 22.68
N ARG A 483 15.77 -20.48 23.64
CA ARG A 483 17.14 -19.99 23.62
C ARG A 483 18.09 -21.02 24.22
N ASN A 484 19.34 -21.03 23.77
CA ASN A 484 20.37 -22.02 24.09
C ASN A 484 20.05 -23.42 23.56
N ALA A 485 19.33 -23.54 22.47
CA ALA A 485 18.98 -24.82 21.88
C ALA A 485 19.00 -24.72 20.35
N ALA A 486 19.63 -25.67 19.69
CA ALA A 486 19.54 -25.84 18.24
C ALA A 486 18.22 -26.55 17.88
N TYR A 487 17.71 -26.26 16.67
CA TYR A 487 16.46 -26.86 16.19
C TYR A 487 16.50 -28.42 16.20
N ASP A 488 17.63 -29.01 15.84
CA ASP A 488 17.80 -30.46 15.82
C ASP A 488 17.81 -31.06 17.24
N GLU A 489 18.33 -30.33 18.23
CA GLU A 489 18.31 -30.75 19.64
C GLU A 489 16.88 -30.72 20.20
N VAL A 490 16.13 -29.66 19.88
CA VAL A 490 14.72 -29.51 20.26
C VAL A 490 13.87 -30.59 19.58
N THR A 491 14.10 -30.82 18.28
CA THR A 491 13.39 -31.86 17.51
C THR A 491 13.68 -33.27 18.07
N THR A 492 14.91 -33.51 18.53
CA THR A 492 15.29 -34.79 19.18
C THR A 492 14.59 -34.92 20.54
N ALA A 493 14.53 -33.86 21.34
CA ALA A 493 13.94 -33.88 22.68
C ALA A 493 12.42 -34.05 22.64
N LEU A 494 11.73 -33.42 21.71
CA LEU A 494 10.26 -33.54 21.54
C LEU A 494 9.86 -34.75 20.71
N GLY A 495 10.74 -35.23 19.84
CA GLY A 495 10.45 -36.16 18.77
C GLY A 495 9.92 -35.47 17.51
N ALA A 496 10.45 -35.84 16.35
CA ALA A 496 10.10 -35.24 15.05
C ALA A 496 8.57 -35.28 14.76
N ALA A 497 7.89 -36.34 15.16
CA ALA A 497 6.43 -36.46 14.99
C ALA A 497 5.65 -35.42 15.82
N THR A 498 6.14 -35.06 17.01
CA THR A 498 5.52 -34.02 17.84
C THR A 498 5.74 -32.65 17.26
N VAL A 499 6.95 -32.32 16.79
CA VAL A 499 7.26 -31.06 16.13
C VAL A 499 6.40 -30.89 14.88
N GLU A 500 6.29 -31.93 14.04
CA GLU A 500 5.45 -31.92 12.84
C GLU A 500 3.95 -31.76 13.17
N ARG A 501 3.47 -32.41 14.22
CA ARG A 501 2.10 -32.27 14.69
C ARG A 501 1.82 -30.84 15.18
N ILE A 502 2.71 -30.26 15.98
CA ILE A 502 2.62 -28.85 16.43
C ILE A 502 2.53 -27.93 15.21
N ARG A 503 3.41 -28.09 14.23
CA ARG A 503 3.47 -27.27 13.02
C ARG A 503 2.17 -27.31 12.21
N THR A 504 1.62 -28.51 11.99
CA THR A 504 0.48 -28.75 11.09
C THR A 504 -0.89 -28.63 11.75
N SER A 505 -0.96 -28.60 13.08
CA SER A 505 -2.21 -28.51 13.84
C SER A 505 -2.88 -27.14 13.67
N VAL A 506 -4.22 -27.16 13.58
CA VAL A 506 -5.03 -25.91 13.54
C VAL A 506 -5.07 -25.25 14.93
N VAL A 507 -5.04 -26.06 15.99
CA VAL A 507 -4.99 -25.63 17.40
C VAL A 507 -4.08 -26.60 18.13
N LEU A 508 -3.28 -26.11 19.05
CA LEU A 508 -2.42 -26.95 19.87
C LEU A 508 -3.27 -27.80 20.84
N SER A 509 -2.95 -29.08 20.96
CA SER A 509 -3.56 -29.95 21.96
C SER A 509 -2.94 -29.71 23.34
N GLU A 510 -3.65 -30.12 24.40
CA GLU A 510 -3.09 -30.12 25.76
C GLU A 510 -1.80 -30.94 25.84
N GLY A 511 -1.71 -32.04 25.09
CA GLY A 511 -0.50 -32.85 25.00
C GLY A 511 0.66 -32.15 24.34
N ASP A 512 0.40 -31.29 23.34
CA ASP A 512 1.45 -30.47 22.70
C ASP A 512 1.97 -29.40 23.66
N LEU A 513 1.07 -28.73 24.39
CA LEU A 513 1.44 -27.75 25.40
C LEU A 513 2.23 -28.38 26.56
N ALA A 514 1.77 -29.55 27.04
CA ALA A 514 2.49 -30.30 28.08
C ALA A 514 3.89 -30.76 27.61
N ALA A 515 4.05 -31.13 26.34
CA ALA A 515 5.34 -31.49 25.78
C ALA A 515 6.31 -30.28 25.74
N LEU A 516 5.81 -29.12 25.32
CA LEU A 516 6.57 -27.85 25.32
C LEU A 516 6.96 -27.42 26.74
N ASP A 517 6.02 -27.51 27.70
CA ASP A 517 6.28 -27.20 29.10
C ASP A 517 7.27 -28.19 29.73
N GLY A 518 7.23 -29.46 29.32
CA GLY A 518 8.19 -30.49 29.72
C GLY A 518 9.65 -30.13 29.38
N LEU A 519 9.89 -29.40 28.31
CA LEU A 519 11.23 -28.92 27.96
C LEU A 519 11.78 -27.96 29.04
N ARG A 520 10.93 -27.10 29.60
CA ARG A 520 11.27 -26.10 30.63
C ARG A 520 11.80 -26.74 31.90
N THR A 521 11.32 -27.94 32.23
CA THR A 521 11.69 -28.69 33.41
C THR A 521 12.83 -29.68 33.16
N SER A 522 12.86 -30.32 32.00
CA SER A 522 13.85 -31.36 31.63
C SER A 522 15.18 -30.81 31.12
N ARG A 523 15.18 -29.59 30.60
CA ARG A 523 16.34 -28.92 29.99
C ARG A 523 16.56 -27.55 30.67
N LYS A 524 17.12 -27.55 31.84
CA LYS A 524 17.30 -26.34 32.68
C LYS A 524 18.17 -25.28 32.06
N GLU A 525 19.04 -25.65 31.12
CA GLU A 525 19.91 -24.79 30.34
C GLU A 525 19.17 -24.06 29.21
N TRP A 526 17.97 -24.51 28.84
CA TRP A 526 17.15 -23.91 27.80
C TRP A 526 16.18 -22.88 28.39
N HIS A 527 16.08 -21.74 27.74
CA HIS A 527 15.10 -20.71 28.11
C HIS A 527 13.87 -20.85 27.20
N VAL A 528 12.85 -21.53 27.67
CA VAL A 528 11.65 -21.87 26.89
C VAL A 528 10.55 -20.85 27.15
N THR A 529 10.20 -20.06 26.15
CA THR A 529 8.99 -19.21 26.14
C THR A 529 7.98 -19.86 25.23
N THR A 530 6.72 -20.01 25.67
CA THR A 530 5.64 -20.61 24.87
C THR A 530 4.48 -19.64 24.73
N ALA A 531 3.75 -19.71 23.62
CA ALA A 531 2.58 -18.86 23.37
C ALA A 531 1.43 -19.67 22.75
N THR A 532 0.20 -19.31 23.10
CA THR A 532 -1.02 -19.81 22.48
C THR A 532 -1.80 -18.69 21.84
N TYR A 533 -2.63 -19.02 20.85
CA TYR A 533 -3.35 -18.01 20.07
C TYR A 533 -4.82 -18.36 19.89
N ILE A 534 -5.65 -17.33 19.79
CA ILE A 534 -6.98 -17.41 19.21
C ILE A 534 -6.82 -17.04 17.75
N PRO A 535 -6.94 -17.98 16.80
CA PRO A 535 -6.72 -17.71 15.38
C PRO A 535 -7.52 -16.50 14.88
N LEU A 536 -6.88 -15.65 14.10
CA LEU A 536 -7.43 -14.38 13.54
C LEU A 536 -7.82 -13.32 14.58
N VAL A 537 -7.55 -13.54 15.87
CA VAL A 537 -7.84 -12.59 16.94
C VAL A 537 -6.54 -12.06 17.58
N GLY A 538 -5.74 -12.97 18.13
CA GLY A 538 -4.50 -12.57 18.80
C GLY A 538 -3.94 -13.64 19.74
N MET A 539 -2.92 -13.27 20.51
CA MET A 539 -2.30 -14.13 21.52
C MET A 539 -3.28 -14.42 22.66
N ALA A 540 -3.49 -15.68 23.00
CA ALA A 540 -4.34 -16.09 24.13
C ALA A 540 -3.54 -16.14 25.45
N SER A 541 -2.33 -16.72 25.41
CA SER A 541 -1.42 -16.74 26.56
C SER A 541 0.04 -16.77 26.12
N MET A 542 0.91 -16.36 27.05
CA MET A 542 2.36 -16.47 26.93
C MET A 542 2.94 -16.95 28.26
N THR A 543 3.76 -18.00 28.24
CA THR A 543 4.46 -18.50 29.43
C THR A 543 5.94 -18.25 29.30
N ASP A 544 6.51 -17.55 30.28
CA ASP A 544 7.93 -17.20 30.32
C ASP A 544 8.82 -18.40 30.69
N PRO A 545 10.17 -18.28 30.60
CA PRO A 545 11.08 -19.35 30.98
C PRO A 545 10.98 -19.78 32.44
N SER A 546 10.42 -18.94 33.32
CA SER A 546 10.18 -19.27 34.73
C SER A 546 8.84 -20.00 34.98
N GLY A 547 8.06 -20.28 33.91
CA GLY A 547 6.76 -20.92 33.97
C GLY A 547 5.63 -19.97 34.42
N ARG A 548 5.83 -18.65 34.32
CA ARG A 548 4.80 -17.66 34.65
C ARG A 548 3.98 -17.36 33.40
N GLU A 549 2.68 -17.61 33.47
CA GLU A 549 1.76 -17.39 32.37
C GLU A 549 1.15 -15.98 32.44
N THR A 550 1.10 -15.31 31.30
CA THR A 550 0.35 -14.07 31.07
C THR A 550 -0.79 -14.40 30.10
N THR A 551 -2.03 -13.98 30.40
CA THR A 551 -3.22 -14.25 29.57
C THR A 551 -3.80 -12.97 28.99
N TYR A 552 -4.41 -13.07 27.80
CA TYR A 552 -4.95 -11.97 27.02
C TYR A 552 -6.43 -12.21 26.76
N GLU A 553 -7.28 -11.26 27.11
CA GLU A 553 -8.74 -11.33 26.96
C GLU A 553 -9.20 -10.33 25.90
N TYR A 554 -10.10 -10.77 25.01
CA TYR A 554 -10.62 -9.99 23.89
C TYR A 554 -12.13 -9.80 24.03
N ASN A 555 -12.66 -8.67 23.50
CA ASN A 555 -14.10 -8.42 23.44
C ASN A 555 -14.74 -9.13 22.22
N ALA A 556 -16.06 -9.00 22.10
CA ALA A 556 -16.83 -9.59 20.98
C ALA A 556 -16.45 -9.04 19.59
N HIS A 557 -15.68 -7.96 19.53
CA HIS A 557 -15.15 -7.36 18.30
C HIS A 557 -13.67 -7.69 18.07
N ASN A 558 -13.12 -8.65 18.84
CA ASN A 558 -11.72 -9.09 18.77
C ASN A 558 -10.70 -8.01 19.19
N HIS A 559 -11.10 -7.00 19.97
CA HIS A 559 -10.18 -6.04 20.53
C HIS A 559 -9.66 -6.53 21.88
N LEU A 560 -8.35 -6.36 22.14
CA LEU A 560 -7.74 -6.71 23.40
C LEU A 560 -8.34 -5.87 24.54
N MET A 561 -8.98 -6.54 25.52
CA MET A 561 -9.59 -5.87 26.68
C MET A 561 -8.69 -5.88 27.91
N ARG A 562 -8.08 -7.03 28.21
CA ARG A 562 -7.31 -7.20 29.44
C ARG A 562 -6.10 -8.07 29.23
N VAL A 563 -5.08 -7.77 30.01
CA VAL A 563 -3.91 -8.62 30.19
C VAL A 563 -3.81 -8.97 31.66
N ARG A 564 -3.67 -10.26 31.99
CA ARG A 564 -3.52 -10.76 33.36
C ARG A 564 -2.17 -11.41 33.56
N ASP A 565 -1.62 -11.23 34.74
CA ASP A 565 -0.41 -11.91 35.18
C ASP A 565 -0.70 -13.37 35.61
N HIS A 566 0.36 -14.10 35.95
CA HIS A 566 0.32 -15.49 36.42
C HIS A 566 -0.48 -15.70 37.74
N LYS A 567 -0.91 -14.66 38.42
CA LYS A 567 -1.78 -14.69 39.61
C LYS A 567 -3.22 -14.31 39.28
N GLY A 568 -3.54 -14.10 37.99
CA GLY A 568 -4.84 -13.66 37.50
C GLY A 568 -5.13 -12.17 37.74
N LYS A 569 -4.15 -11.39 38.21
CA LYS A 569 -4.31 -9.95 38.42
C LYS A 569 -4.26 -9.23 37.08
N VAL A 570 -5.21 -8.32 36.85
CA VAL A 570 -5.19 -7.43 35.71
C VAL A 570 -3.99 -6.49 35.81
N VAL A 571 -3.10 -6.54 34.81
CA VAL A 571 -1.94 -5.66 34.69
C VAL A 571 -2.17 -4.57 33.67
N ASN A 572 -2.98 -4.87 32.63
CA ASN A 572 -3.42 -3.91 31.63
C ASN A 572 -4.90 -4.09 31.32
N GLU A 573 -5.61 -2.99 31.15
CA GLU A 573 -7.00 -2.96 30.73
C GLU A 573 -7.19 -1.87 29.66
N TYR A 574 -8.00 -2.16 28.62
CA TYR A 574 -8.25 -1.28 27.47
C TYR A 574 -9.74 -1.11 27.27
N GLU A 575 -10.17 0.12 27.03
CA GLU A 575 -11.52 0.48 26.67
C GLU A 575 -11.51 1.21 25.31
N TYR A 576 -12.48 0.90 24.45
CA TYR A 576 -12.57 1.45 23.10
C TYR A 576 -13.92 2.14 22.94
N SER A 577 -13.91 3.38 22.44
CA SER A 577 -15.10 4.15 22.15
C SER A 577 -15.14 4.46 20.65
N PHE A 578 -16.30 4.19 20.02
CA PHE A 578 -16.54 4.39 18.60
C PHE A 578 -17.79 5.26 18.41
N ASP A 579 -17.82 6.05 17.33
CA ASP A 579 -19.01 6.77 16.88
C ASP A 579 -20.11 5.76 16.49
N GLN A 580 -21.37 6.02 16.88
CA GLN A 580 -22.51 5.12 16.60
C GLN A 580 -23.20 5.45 15.27
#